data_ab4cfa0cbb931b1ed2121d9a2b5cf1e3
#
_entry.id   ab4cfa0cbb931b1ed2121d9a2b5cf1e3
#
_cell.length_a   1.000
_cell.length_b   1.000
_cell.length_c   1.000
_cell.angle_alpha   90.00
_cell.angle_beta   90.00
_cell.angle_gamma   90.00
#
_symmetry.space_group_name_H-M   'P 1'
#
loop_
_entity.id
_entity.type
_entity.pdbx_description
1 polymer ?
#
loop_
_entity_poly.entity_id
_entity_poly.type
_entity_poly.pdbx_seq_one_letter_code
_entity_poly.pdbx_strand_id
1 'polypeptide(L)'
;MKTHNFWLQSLRSAFRWLLGGIVIIAAITLWVVDRPLAEPFPLSADAVLVVATESPTVEVSTQLADLLNTGAIPVAYLAGPNTEALVIELSRRGVSHDRLRILDDTDQLLSTAHTAGLRRLMIAAPFSHRLMFVRQAQTMGFAVAALDSGTAPTLSERVTAALLYWRMLLFWRAS
;
A
#
# COMPACT_ATOMS: atom_id res chain seq x y z
N MET A 1 56.74 -13.96 1.13
CA MET A 1 55.57 -13.97 2.07
C MET A 1 54.79 -12.63 2.17
N LYS A 2 54.86 -11.68 1.22
CA LYS A 2 54.17 -10.38 1.27
C LYS A 2 52.84 -10.33 0.47
N THR A 3 52.56 -11.30 -0.37
CA THR A 3 51.39 -11.30 -1.30
C THR A 3 50.08 -11.70 -0.62
N HIS A 4 50.12 -12.49 0.45
CA HIS A 4 48.93 -12.97 1.13
C HIS A 4 48.16 -11.88 1.89
N ASN A 5 48.85 -10.87 2.37
CA ASN A 5 48.21 -9.76 3.12
C ASN A 5 47.51 -8.74 2.22
N PHE A 6 47.92 -8.62 0.95
CA PHE A 6 47.31 -7.69 0.00
C PHE A 6 45.91 -8.14 -0.40
N TRP A 7 45.71 -9.44 -0.65
CA TRP A 7 44.42 -10.03 -0.99
C TRP A 7 43.40 -9.91 0.16
N LEU A 8 43.82 -10.12 1.40
CA LEU A 8 42.99 -9.99 2.57
C LEU A 8 42.59 -8.55 2.84
N GLN A 9 43.44 -7.57 2.56
CA GLN A 9 43.10 -6.15 2.69
C GLN A 9 42.16 -5.69 1.60
N SER A 10 42.33 -6.11 0.35
CA SER A 10 41.40 -5.78 -0.75
C SER A 10 40.03 -6.41 -0.55
N LEU A 11 39.94 -7.65 -0.06
CA LEU A 11 38.67 -8.32 0.29
C LEU A 11 37.95 -7.61 1.43
N ARG A 12 38.67 -7.18 2.48
CA ARG A 12 38.09 -6.41 3.58
C ARG A 12 37.57 -5.04 3.11
N SER A 13 38.29 -4.37 2.22
CA SER A 13 37.88 -3.12 1.63
C SER A 13 36.62 -3.31 0.76
N ALA A 14 36.61 -4.29 -0.14
CA ALA A 14 35.45 -4.60 -0.97
C ALA A 14 34.21 -4.95 -0.14
N PHE A 15 34.38 -5.73 0.94
CA PHE A 15 33.29 -6.07 1.85
C PHE A 15 32.74 -4.85 2.60
N ARG A 16 33.59 -3.90 3.02
CA ARG A 16 33.15 -2.63 3.64
C ARG A 16 32.33 -1.78 2.68
N TRP A 17 32.77 -1.66 1.42
CA TRP A 17 32.04 -0.92 0.38
C TRP A 17 30.69 -1.57 0.05
N LEU A 18 30.65 -2.89 0.00
CA LEU A 18 29.41 -3.65 -0.24
C LEU A 18 28.42 -3.47 0.92
N LEU A 19 28.91 -3.56 2.17
CA LEU A 19 28.09 -3.29 3.36
C LEU A 19 27.57 -1.84 3.38
N GLY A 20 28.44 -0.87 3.08
CA GLY A 20 28.07 0.53 2.98
C GLY A 20 26.99 0.75 1.92
N GLY A 21 27.12 0.13 0.75
CA GLY A 21 26.14 0.17 -0.32
C GLY A 21 24.78 -0.40 0.11
N ILE A 22 24.77 -1.54 0.79
CA ILE A 22 23.53 -2.16 1.30
C ILE A 22 22.84 -1.24 2.31
N VAL A 23 23.58 -0.64 3.24
CA VAL A 23 23.02 0.29 4.24
C VAL A 23 22.42 1.52 3.58
N ILE A 24 23.08 2.09 2.58
CA ILE A 24 22.58 3.24 1.83
C ILE A 24 21.28 2.88 1.09
N ILE A 25 21.26 1.74 0.40
CA ILE A 25 20.06 1.26 -0.31
C ILE A 25 18.91 1.04 0.69
N ALA A 26 19.17 0.40 1.82
CA ALA A 26 18.18 0.19 2.87
C ALA A 26 17.63 1.52 3.42
N ALA A 27 18.51 2.49 3.70
CA ALA A 27 18.11 3.81 4.19
C ALA A 27 17.25 4.57 3.17
N ILE A 28 17.64 4.57 1.90
CA ILE A 28 16.86 5.19 0.81
C ILE A 28 15.49 4.50 0.68
N THR A 29 15.47 3.17 0.74
CA THR A 29 14.20 2.41 0.63
C THR A 29 13.26 2.73 1.76
N LEU A 30 13.75 2.75 3.01
CA LEU A 30 12.94 3.13 4.17
C LEU A 30 12.43 4.57 4.05
N TRP A 31 13.26 5.49 3.59
CA TRP A 31 12.86 6.88 3.37
C TRP A 31 11.76 7.00 2.29
N VAL A 32 11.84 6.22 1.20
CA VAL A 32 10.80 6.18 0.15
C VAL A 32 9.49 5.61 0.71
N VAL A 33 9.58 4.57 1.55
CA VAL A 33 8.41 3.90 2.15
C VAL A 33 7.72 4.82 3.17
N ASP A 34 8.49 5.61 3.92
CA ASP A 34 7.96 6.55 4.91
C ASP A 34 7.45 7.89 4.32
N ARG A 35 7.68 8.14 3.04
CA ARG A 35 7.19 9.37 2.41
C ARG A 35 5.67 9.38 2.38
N PRO A 36 5.03 10.49 2.73
CA PRO A 36 3.61 10.64 2.55
C PRO A 36 3.26 10.43 1.07
N LEU A 37 2.52 9.38 0.79
CA LEU A 37 2.22 8.90 -0.56
C LEU A 37 1.10 9.67 -1.25
N ALA A 38 0.46 10.57 -0.52
CA ALA A 38 -0.75 11.21 -0.99
C ALA A 38 -0.63 12.72 -0.92
N GLU A 39 -0.91 13.38 -2.02
CA GLU A 39 -1.34 14.75 -1.99
C GLU A 39 -2.67 14.83 -1.22
N PRO A 40 -2.90 15.89 -0.42
CA PRO A 40 -4.19 16.08 0.24
C PRO A 40 -5.27 16.13 -0.83
N PHE A 41 -6.15 15.15 -0.81
CA PHE A 41 -7.24 15.05 -1.76
C PHE A 41 -8.27 16.15 -1.51
N PRO A 42 -8.85 16.73 -2.55
CA PRO A 42 -10.14 17.36 -2.40
C PRO A 42 -11.15 16.33 -1.90
N LEU A 43 -12.06 16.75 -1.03
CA LEU A 43 -13.00 15.99 -0.19
C LEU A 43 -13.87 14.92 -0.88
N SER A 44 -13.61 14.54 -2.13
CA SER A 44 -14.40 13.54 -2.87
C SER A 44 -13.56 12.66 -3.77
N ALA A 45 -13.69 11.35 -3.62
CA ALA A 45 -13.15 10.34 -4.54
C ALA A 45 -14.31 9.63 -5.26
N ASP A 46 -14.02 9.04 -6.42
CA ASP A 46 -15.03 8.30 -7.19
C ASP A 46 -15.33 6.94 -6.52
N ALA A 47 -14.33 6.37 -5.85
CA ALA A 47 -14.46 5.14 -5.06
C ALA A 47 -13.33 5.02 -4.03
N VAL A 48 -13.55 4.14 -3.04
CA VAL A 48 -12.48 3.64 -2.18
C VAL A 48 -12.18 2.17 -2.50
N LEU A 49 -10.90 1.85 -2.65
CA LEU A 49 -10.41 0.49 -2.79
C LEU A 49 -9.86 0.02 -1.45
N VAL A 50 -10.42 -1.04 -0.90
CA VAL A 50 -10.06 -1.55 0.42
C VAL A 50 -9.39 -2.90 0.28
N VAL A 51 -8.15 -2.98 0.75
CA VAL A 51 -7.36 -4.22 0.80
C VAL A 51 -7.47 -4.80 2.22
N ALA A 52 -8.42 -5.71 2.41
CA ALA A 52 -8.73 -6.31 3.71
C ALA A 52 -7.86 -7.56 4.00
N THR A 53 -6.53 -7.40 4.03
CA THR A 53 -5.59 -8.48 4.37
C THR A 53 -5.45 -8.69 5.87
N GLU A 54 -5.71 -7.66 6.66
CA GLU A 54 -5.68 -7.69 8.12
C GLU A 54 -7.06 -7.44 8.70
N SER A 55 -7.25 -7.79 9.97
CA SER A 55 -8.50 -7.48 10.66
C SER A 55 -8.72 -5.96 10.69
N PRO A 56 -9.92 -5.49 10.33
CA PRO A 56 -10.18 -4.07 10.25
C PRO A 56 -10.01 -3.42 11.63
N THR A 57 -9.22 -2.35 11.71
CA THR A 57 -9.14 -1.53 12.92
C THR A 57 -10.42 -0.72 13.07
N VAL A 58 -10.80 -0.44 14.32
CA VAL A 58 -11.99 0.41 14.62
C VAL A 58 -11.87 1.76 13.93
N GLU A 59 -10.67 2.33 13.89
CA GLU A 59 -10.40 3.64 13.31
C GLU A 59 -10.63 3.67 11.80
N VAL A 60 -10.04 2.74 11.06
CA VAL A 60 -10.24 2.62 9.60
C VAL A 60 -11.69 2.36 9.26
N SER A 61 -12.36 1.47 10.02
CA SER A 61 -13.79 1.16 9.81
C SER A 61 -14.67 2.39 10.05
N THR A 62 -14.34 3.21 11.05
CA THR A 62 -15.08 4.44 11.35
C THR A 62 -14.90 5.47 10.24
N GLN A 63 -13.66 5.76 9.86
CA GLN A 63 -13.38 6.72 8.78
C GLN A 63 -14.03 6.30 7.46
N LEU A 64 -13.96 5.01 7.13
CA LEU A 64 -14.57 4.47 5.92
C LEU A 64 -16.09 4.57 5.94
N ALA A 65 -16.73 4.26 7.10
CA ALA A 65 -18.17 4.40 7.28
C ALA A 65 -18.60 5.87 7.15
N ASP A 66 -17.86 6.80 7.75
CA ASP A 66 -18.16 8.23 7.68
C ASP A 66 -18.09 8.74 6.23
N LEU A 67 -17.05 8.36 5.48
CA LEU A 67 -16.90 8.75 4.08
C LEU A 67 -18.03 8.21 3.19
N LEU A 68 -18.44 6.97 3.43
CA LEU A 68 -19.54 6.36 2.70
C LEU A 68 -20.89 6.96 3.10
N ASN A 69 -21.16 7.13 4.39
CA ASN A 69 -22.45 7.64 4.88
C ASN A 69 -22.67 9.12 4.52
N THR A 70 -21.62 9.93 4.56
CA THR A 70 -21.70 11.35 4.12
C THR A 70 -21.84 11.51 2.60
N GLY A 71 -21.62 10.44 1.83
CA GLY A 71 -21.61 10.48 0.37
C GLY A 71 -20.38 11.14 -0.24
N ALA A 72 -19.34 11.41 0.56
CA ALA A 72 -18.04 11.87 0.05
C ALA A 72 -17.41 10.86 -0.91
N ILE A 73 -17.72 9.57 -0.69
CA ILE A 73 -17.37 8.46 -1.57
C ILE A 73 -18.64 7.64 -1.84
N PRO A 74 -19.03 7.43 -3.11
CA PRO A 74 -20.27 6.75 -3.44
C PRO A 74 -20.20 5.23 -3.24
N VAL A 75 -19.03 4.59 -3.43
CA VAL A 75 -18.89 3.15 -3.45
C VAL A 75 -17.52 2.69 -2.90
N ALA A 76 -17.51 1.55 -2.22
CA ALA A 76 -16.31 0.86 -1.77
C ALA A 76 -16.15 -0.47 -2.49
N TYR A 77 -14.97 -0.72 -3.05
CA TYR A 77 -14.55 -2.02 -3.57
C TYR A 77 -13.67 -2.70 -2.52
N LEU A 78 -14.08 -3.88 -2.09
CA LEU A 78 -13.48 -4.61 -1.00
C LEU A 78 -12.90 -5.91 -1.52
N ALA A 79 -11.66 -6.23 -1.19
CA ALA A 79 -11.06 -7.52 -1.51
C ALA A 79 -10.07 -7.94 -0.42
N GLY A 80 -9.91 -9.25 -0.25
CA GLY A 80 -8.99 -9.86 0.70
C GLY A 80 -9.68 -10.78 1.70
N PRO A 81 -8.90 -11.52 2.49
CA PRO A 81 -9.42 -12.59 3.36
C PRO A 81 -10.31 -12.09 4.50
N ASN A 82 -10.20 -10.83 4.91
CA ASN A 82 -11.00 -10.25 6.00
C ASN A 82 -12.15 -9.37 5.50
N THR A 83 -12.51 -9.45 4.21
CA THR A 83 -13.59 -8.65 3.61
C THR A 83 -14.94 -8.88 4.30
N GLU A 84 -15.28 -10.11 4.64
CA GLU A 84 -16.55 -10.43 5.31
C GLU A 84 -16.65 -9.75 6.68
N ALA A 85 -15.58 -9.81 7.48
CA ALA A 85 -15.53 -9.15 8.79
C ALA A 85 -15.69 -7.62 8.65
N LEU A 86 -15.06 -7.03 7.63
CA LEU A 86 -15.17 -5.60 7.34
C LEU A 86 -16.60 -5.22 6.91
N VAL A 87 -17.25 -6.01 6.06
CA VAL A 87 -18.63 -5.79 5.63
C VAL A 87 -19.58 -5.81 6.82
N ILE A 88 -19.42 -6.77 7.73
CA ILE A 88 -20.23 -6.84 8.97
C ILE A 88 -20.02 -5.57 9.80
N GLU A 89 -18.79 -5.12 9.98
CA GLU A 89 -18.49 -3.94 10.77
C GLU A 89 -19.01 -2.64 10.12
N LEU A 90 -18.88 -2.49 8.80
CA LEU A 90 -19.45 -1.36 8.06
C LEU A 90 -20.97 -1.35 8.10
N SER A 91 -21.62 -2.51 8.01
CA SER A 91 -23.07 -2.64 8.13
C SER A 91 -23.57 -2.25 9.52
N ARG A 92 -22.84 -2.62 10.59
CA ARG A 92 -23.15 -2.18 11.97
C ARG A 92 -23.06 -0.67 12.13
N ARG A 93 -22.23 -0.01 11.32
CA ARG A 93 -22.07 1.46 11.29
C ARG A 93 -23.04 2.16 10.33
N GLY A 94 -24.01 1.44 9.80
CA GLY A 94 -25.08 1.99 8.96
C GLY A 94 -24.72 2.15 7.49
N VAL A 95 -23.59 1.58 7.02
CA VAL A 95 -23.25 1.60 5.59
C VAL A 95 -24.19 0.64 4.84
N SER A 96 -24.85 1.15 3.81
CA SER A 96 -25.76 0.36 2.99
C SER A 96 -24.99 -0.63 2.10
N HIS A 97 -25.53 -1.83 1.96
CA HIS A 97 -24.90 -2.95 1.23
C HIS A 97 -24.72 -2.69 -0.26
N ASP A 98 -25.59 -1.87 -0.86
CA ASP A 98 -25.53 -1.45 -2.25
C ASP A 98 -24.32 -0.57 -2.58
N ARG A 99 -23.69 0.02 -1.56
CA ARG A 99 -22.43 0.79 -1.68
C ARG A 99 -21.19 -0.08 -1.58
N LEU A 100 -21.32 -1.35 -1.24
CA LEU A 100 -20.20 -2.28 -1.07
C LEU A 100 -20.12 -3.24 -2.26
N ARG A 101 -18.96 -3.31 -2.91
CA ARG A 101 -18.66 -4.23 -4.00
C ARG A 101 -17.54 -5.16 -3.54
N ILE A 102 -17.89 -6.42 -3.37
CA ILE A 102 -16.94 -7.45 -2.93
C ILE A 102 -16.32 -8.07 -4.17
N LEU A 103 -15.00 -8.17 -4.19
CA LEU A 103 -14.20 -8.83 -5.23
C LEU A 103 -13.46 -10.03 -4.61
N ASP A 104 -13.29 -11.07 -5.40
CA ASP A 104 -12.66 -12.30 -4.95
C ASP A 104 -11.16 -12.15 -4.72
N ASP A 105 -10.52 -11.25 -5.50
CA ASP A 105 -9.08 -11.06 -5.45
C ASP A 105 -8.70 -9.57 -5.38
N THR A 106 -7.66 -9.29 -4.60
CA THR A 106 -7.07 -7.96 -4.47
C THR A 106 -6.51 -7.44 -5.79
N ASP A 107 -6.01 -8.32 -6.65
CA ASP A 107 -5.46 -7.96 -7.96
C ASP A 107 -6.53 -7.42 -8.92
N GLN A 108 -7.80 -7.77 -8.68
CA GLN A 108 -8.93 -7.28 -9.46
C GLN A 108 -9.37 -5.86 -9.11
N LEU A 109 -8.96 -5.32 -7.93
CA LEU A 109 -9.41 -4.01 -7.46
C LEU A 109 -9.11 -2.90 -8.47
N LEU A 110 -7.88 -2.79 -8.94
CA LEU A 110 -7.47 -1.74 -9.86
C LEU A 110 -8.02 -1.94 -11.27
N SER A 111 -8.05 -3.17 -11.76
CA SER A 111 -8.60 -3.49 -13.08
C SER A 111 -10.11 -3.22 -13.14
N THR A 112 -10.84 -3.57 -12.09
CA THR A 112 -12.28 -3.28 -11.96
C THR A 112 -12.54 -1.78 -11.92
N ALA A 113 -11.75 -1.03 -11.13
CA ALA A 113 -11.85 0.42 -11.07
C ALA A 113 -11.57 1.06 -12.44
N HIS A 114 -10.58 0.55 -13.18
CA HIS A 114 -10.24 1.03 -14.51
C HIS A 114 -11.37 0.76 -15.52
N THR A 115 -11.93 -0.45 -15.51
CA THR A 115 -13.05 -0.84 -16.37
C THR A 115 -14.31 -0.04 -16.06
N ALA A 116 -14.53 0.31 -14.80
CA ALA A 116 -15.63 1.18 -14.37
C ALA A 116 -15.43 2.66 -14.75
N GLY A 117 -14.31 3.03 -15.35
CA GLY A 117 -14.01 4.40 -15.79
C GLY A 117 -13.74 5.38 -14.62
N LEU A 118 -13.42 4.88 -13.44
CA LEU A 118 -13.10 5.71 -12.29
C LEU A 118 -11.78 6.46 -12.54
N ARG A 119 -11.62 7.62 -11.90
CA ARG A 119 -10.42 8.44 -12.08
C ARG A 119 -9.75 8.83 -10.78
N ARG A 120 -10.53 9.02 -9.73
CA ARG A 120 -10.04 9.42 -8.40
C ARG A 120 -10.31 8.31 -7.42
N LEU A 121 -9.27 7.70 -6.92
CA LEU A 121 -9.36 6.56 -6.02
C LEU A 121 -8.80 6.92 -4.63
N MET A 122 -9.51 6.50 -3.60
CA MET A 122 -8.96 6.43 -2.26
C MET A 122 -8.54 4.98 -1.99
N ILE A 123 -7.35 4.78 -1.47
CA ILE A 123 -6.82 3.45 -1.15
C ILE A 123 -6.74 3.29 0.35
N ALA A 124 -7.51 2.33 0.87
CA ALA A 124 -7.46 1.86 2.25
C ALA A 124 -6.78 0.49 2.26
N ALA A 125 -5.49 0.48 2.57
CA ALA A 125 -4.69 -0.73 2.62
C ALA A 125 -3.78 -0.71 3.85
N PRO A 126 -3.42 -1.88 4.41
CA PRO A 126 -2.39 -1.97 5.41
C PRO A 126 -1.10 -1.29 4.94
N PHE A 127 -0.33 -0.75 5.88
CA PHE A 127 0.88 0.00 5.56
C PHE A 127 1.82 -0.77 4.62
N SER A 128 1.97 -2.07 4.86
CA SER A 128 2.82 -2.97 4.07
C SER A 128 2.46 -3.01 2.58
N HIS A 129 1.18 -2.89 2.23
CA HIS A 129 0.69 -2.99 0.85
C HIS A 129 0.39 -1.62 0.22
N ARG A 130 0.24 -0.58 1.04
CA ARG A 130 -0.22 0.75 0.62
C ARG A 130 0.63 1.34 -0.51
N LEU A 131 1.96 1.35 -0.33
CA LEU A 131 2.89 1.91 -1.33
C LEU A 131 2.76 1.23 -2.69
N MET A 132 2.66 -0.09 -2.69
CA MET A 132 2.51 -0.89 -3.90
C MET A 132 1.22 -0.51 -4.64
N PHE A 133 0.07 -0.55 -3.94
CA PHE A 133 -1.22 -0.23 -4.55
C PHE A 133 -1.32 1.22 -5.04
N VAL A 134 -0.79 2.18 -4.28
CA VAL A 134 -0.76 3.59 -4.69
C VAL A 134 0.05 3.77 -5.96
N ARG A 135 1.25 3.19 -6.02
CA ARG A 135 2.12 3.28 -7.20
C ARG A 135 1.49 2.60 -8.42
N GLN A 136 0.89 1.44 -8.21
CA GLN A 136 0.21 0.70 -9.26
C GLN A 136 -0.96 1.50 -9.85
N ALA A 137 -1.79 2.08 -8.98
CA ALA A 137 -2.88 2.93 -9.41
C ALA A 137 -2.39 4.19 -10.15
N GLN A 138 -1.32 4.84 -9.66
CA GLN A 138 -0.72 6.00 -10.34
C GLN A 138 -0.20 5.66 -11.74
N THR A 139 0.42 4.50 -11.93
CA THR A 139 0.88 4.07 -13.27
C THR A 139 -0.27 3.73 -14.22
N MET A 140 -1.43 3.35 -13.70
CA MET A 140 -2.66 3.19 -14.47
C MET A 140 -3.38 4.52 -14.77
N GLY A 141 -2.82 5.65 -14.32
CA GLY A 141 -3.36 6.98 -14.59
C GLY A 141 -4.43 7.45 -13.60
N PHE A 142 -4.60 6.78 -12.46
CA PHE A 142 -5.50 7.23 -11.42
C PHE A 142 -4.88 8.37 -10.59
N ALA A 143 -5.70 9.34 -10.22
CA ALA A 143 -5.40 10.23 -9.12
C ALA A 143 -5.70 9.50 -7.80
N VAL A 144 -4.72 9.41 -6.90
CA VAL A 144 -4.79 8.50 -5.74
C VAL A 144 -4.56 9.24 -4.43
N ALA A 145 -5.42 8.98 -3.44
CA ALA A 145 -5.19 9.29 -2.04
C ALA A 145 -5.08 7.99 -1.23
N ALA A 146 -4.35 8.03 -0.14
CA ALA A 146 -4.32 6.92 0.81
C ALA A 146 -5.09 7.29 2.07
N LEU A 147 -5.95 6.39 2.53
CA LEU A 147 -6.56 6.50 3.84
C LEU A 147 -5.50 6.16 4.89
N ASP A 148 -5.27 7.06 5.82
CA ASP A 148 -4.30 6.82 6.88
C ASP A 148 -4.93 5.98 8.00
N SER A 149 -4.18 4.96 8.46
CA SER A 149 -4.64 4.11 9.57
C SER A 149 -4.52 4.79 10.94
N GLY A 150 -3.97 6.00 11.00
CA GLY A 150 -3.76 6.75 12.24
C GLY A 150 -2.67 6.18 13.16
N THR A 151 -2.21 4.96 12.91
CA THR A 151 -1.17 4.30 13.72
C THR A 151 0.18 4.38 13.04
N ALA A 152 1.23 4.73 13.81
CA ALA A 152 2.60 4.71 13.30
C ALA A 152 3.01 3.27 12.92
N PRO A 153 3.56 3.05 11.71
CA PRO A 153 3.94 1.71 11.28
C PRO A 153 5.08 1.15 12.10
N THR A 154 5.00 -0.13 12.40
CA THR A 154 6.05 -0.90 13.06
C THR A 154 7.25 -1.12 12.13
N LEU A 155 8.42 -1.47 12.69
CA LEU A 155 9.60 -1.77 11.88
C LEU A 155 9.35 -2.96 10.93
N SER A 156 8.60 -3.98 11.38
CA SER A 156 8.27 -5.14 10.53
C SER A 156 7.40 -4.76 9.34
N GLU A 157 6.42 -3.88 9.53
CA GLU A 157 5.58 -3.39 8.43
C GLU A 157 6.38 -2.57 7.41
N ARG A 158 7.32 -1.73 7.88
CA ARG A 158 8.22 -0.97 7.00
C ARG A 158 9.12 -1.90 6.17
N VAL A 159 9.69 -2.93 6.80
CA VAL A 159 10.50 -3.92 6.09
C VAL A 159 9.67 -4.70 5.07
N THR A 160 8.46 -5.12 5.43
CA THR A 160 7.55 -5.81 4.52
C THR A 160 7.16 -4.91 3.34
N ALA A 161 6.81 -3.64 3.60
CA ALA A 161 6.52 -2.67 2.55
C ALA A 161 7.71 -2.47 1.59
N ALA A 162 8.93 -2.39 2.12
CA ALA A 162 10.15 -2.29 1.34
C ALA A 162 10.37 -3.52 0.45
N LEU A 163 10.18 -4.72 0.98
CA LEU A 163 10.30 -5.97 0.21
C LEU A 163 9.26 -6.07 -0.90
N LEU A 164 7.99 -5.74 -0.62
CA LEU A 164 6.93 -5.72 -1.62
C LEU A 164 7.19 -4.68 -2.71
N TYR A 165 7.69 -3.50 -2.33
CA TYR A 165 8.08 -2.46 -3.28
C TYR A 165 9.20 -2.93 -4.22
N TRP A 166 10.27 -3.56 -3.69
CA TRP A 166 11.34 -4.12 -4.50
C TRP A 166 10.87 -5.25 -5.39
N ARG A 167 10.02 -6.14 -4.87
CA ARG A 167 9.40 -7.20 -5.66
C ARG A 167 8.63 -6.60 -6.85
N MET A 168 7.81 -5.58 -6.62
CA MET A 168 7.09 -4.88 -7.67
C MET A 168 8.05 -4.31 -8.73
N LEU A 169 9.11 -3.61 -8.33
CA LEU A 169 10.08 -3.00 -9.26
C LEU A 169 10.81 -4.03 -10.11
N LEU A 170 11.15 -5.20 -9.53
CA LEU A 170 11.90 -6.24 -10.21
C LEU A 170 11.03 -7.02 -11.21
N PHE A 171 9.78 -7.32 -10.86
CA PHE A 171 8.91 -8.16 -11.67
C PHE A 171 8.03 -7.37 -12.65
N TRP A 172 7.75 -6.10 -12.39
CA TRP A 172 6.97 -5.28 -13.33
C TRP A 172 7.73 -4.95 -14.63
N ARG A 173 9.05 -4.93 -14.60
CA ARG A 173 9.86 -4.73 -15.83
C ARG A 173 9.93 -5.98 -16.73
N ALA A 174 9.43 -7.12 -16.26
CA ALA A 174 9.50 -8.39 -16.96
C ALA A 174 8.18 -8.77 -17.70
N SER A 175 7.15 -7.93 -17.64
CA SER A 175 5.88 -8.05 -18.35
C SER A 175 5.72 -6.93 -19.36
#